data_94a2eda2e57caee6426ab3373ae2ae44
#
_entry.id   94a2eda2e57caee6426ab3373ae2ae44
#
_cell.length_a   1.000
_cell.length_b   1.000
_cell.length_c   1.000
_cell.angle_alpha   90.00
_cell.angle_beta   90.00
_cell.angle_gamma   90.00
#
_symmetry.space_group_name_H-M   'P 1'
#
loop_
_entity.id
_entity.type
_entity.pdbx_description
1 polymer ?
#
loop_
_entity_poly.entity_id
_entity_poly.type
_entity_poly.pdbx_seq_one_letter_code
_entity_poly.pdbx_strand_id
1 'polypeptide(L)'
;VSLPTQNGQMSVEGKDWIGKSISVYLWRTGDARYIFDTTVIGSGVFFGKAVLYLKHTEKLLRTQKRRAIRTKCNIYASLFIIKDKVIDYNRVETQSGYRCLIEDISESGAMVRIGGKGVPNIQLKMQFTIEGKLIIMFGIVRTVEYNSDIDQSRLHFECVHIEPQMKNQILSFVYNIMSPEERKAYELFPADEDSETAAKYENFADGEEKAESGDIDDEKSEA
;
A
#
# COMPACT_ATOMS: atom_id res chain seq x y z
N VAL A 1 -7.60 14.01 -18.32
CA VAL A 1 -6.49 13.59 -17.44
C VAL A 1 -5.39 14.63 -17.57
N SER A 2 -4.74 15.04 -16.46
CA SER A 2 -3.58 15.94 -16.50
C SER A 2 -2.39 15.26 -17.20
N LEU A 3 -1.49 16.07 -17.77
CA LEU A 3 -0.25 15.55 -18.34
C LEU A 3 0.62 14.90 -17.26
N PRO A 4 1.25 13.77 -17.58
CA PRO A 4 2.21 13.16 -16.66
C PRO A 4 3.43 14.06 -16.47
N THR A 5 3.97 14.07 -15.26
CA THR A 5 5.18 14.80 -14.90
C THR A 5 6.25 13.81 -14.45
N GLN A 6 7.48 14.02 -14.89
CA GLN A 6 8.65 13.29 -14.42
C GLN A 6 9.58 14.29 -13.73
N ASN A 7 9.99 14.02 -12.48
CA ASN A 7 10.81 14.92 -11.67
C ASN A 7 10.27 16.35 -11.54
N GLY A 8 8.93 16.50 -11.48
CA GLY A 8 8.28 17.81 -11.37
C GLY A 8 8.24 18.62 -12.66
N GLN A 9 8.82 18.14 -13.75
CA GLN A 9 8.75 18.76 -15.08
C GLN A 9 7.78 17.97 -15.97
N MET A 10 7.04 18.66 -16.85
CA MET A 10 6.25 17.99 -17.89
C MET A 10 7.20 17.24 -18.83
N SER A 11 7.14 15.92 -18.84
CA SER A 11 8.12 15.10 -19.54
C SER A 11 8.00 15.15 -21.07
N VAL A 12 6.82 15.50 -21.59
CA VAL A 12 6.53 15.50 -23.05
C VAL A 12 5.42 16.50 -23.36
N GLU A 13 5.46 17.15 -24.50
CA GLU A 13 4.36 18.00 -24.97
C GLU A 13 3.08 17.14 -25.18
N GLY A 14 1.91 17.70 -24.84
CA GLY A 14 0.64 16.99 -24.95
C GLY A 14 0.35 16.39 -26.33
N LYS A 15 0.92 16.95 -27.38
CA LYS A 15 0.78 16.49 -28.78
C LYS A 15 1.42 15.12 -29.01
N ASP A 16 2.51 14.80 -28.31
CA ASP A 16 3.25 13.55 -28.49
C ASP A 16 2.51 12.32 -27.95
N TRP A 17 1.45 12.57 -27.19
CA TRP A 17 0.59 11.52 -26.65
C TRP A 17 -0.55 11.13 -27.57
N ILE A 18 -0.90 11.97 -28.57
CA ILE A 18 -2.03 11.72 -29.47
C ILE A 18 -1.80 10.43 -30.26
N GLY A 19 -2.79 9.54 -30.24
CA GLY A 19 -2.74 8.23 -30.86
C GLY A 19 -2.10 7.12 -30.02
N LYS A 20 -1.46 7.45 -28.88
CA LYS A 20 -0.89 6.41 -27.99
C LYS A 20 -1.96 5.74 -27.16
N SER A 21 -1.80 4.45 -26.95
CA SER A 21 -2.59 3.66 -25.98
C SER A 21 -1.99 3.84 -24.60
N ILE A 22 -2.87 4.07 -23.60
CA ILE A 22 -2.48 4.23 -22.20
C ILE A 22 -3.40 3.41 -21.31
N SER A 23 -2.88 2.94 -20.18
CA SER A 23 -3.68 2.37 -19.10
C SER A 23 -3.94 3.43 -18.04
N VAL A 24 -5.21 3.60 -17.69
CA VAL A 24 -5.65 4.58 -16.69
C VAL A 24 -6.04 3.86 -15.42
N TYR A 25 -5.50 4.34 -14.31
CA TYR A 25 -5.79 3.85 -12.97
C TYR A 25 -6.59 4.91 -12.21
N LEU A 26 -7.78 4.55 -11.74
CA LEU A 26 -8.65 5.41 -10.93
C LEU A 26 -8.87 4.78 -9.57
N TRP A 27 -8.85 5.59 -8.53
CA TRP A 27 -9.24 5.19 -7.18
C TRP A 27 -10.53 5.91 -6.80
N ARG A 28 -11.53 5.14 -6.41
CA ARG A 28 -12.73 5.69 -5.81
C ARG A 28 -12.65 5.47 -4.30
N THR A 29 -12.69 6.57 -3.54
CA THR A 29 -12.69 6.50 -2.08
C THR A 29 -13.88 5.68 -1.58
N GLY A 30 -13.63 4.72 -0.68
CA GLY A 30 -14.66 3.84 -0.12
C GLY A 30 -15.13 2.72 -1.06
N ASP A 31 -14.45 2.51 -2.21
CA ASP A 31 -14.80 1.46 -3.17
C ASP A 31 -13.53 0.71 -3.61
N ALA A 32 -13.16 0.78 -4.87
CA ALA A 32 -12.11 -0.01 -5.48
C ALA A 32 -11.19 0.81 -6.38
N ARG A 33 -10.19 0.16 -6.90
CA ARG A 33 -9.40 0.64 -8.03
C ARG A 33 -10.04 0.17 -9.32
N TYR A 34 -10.10 1.07 -10.29
CA TYR A 34 -10.57 0.79 -11.64
C TYR A 34 -9.41 0.94 -12.61
N ILE A 35 -9.29 0.01 -13.56
CA ILE A 35 -8.27 0.02 -14.60
C ILE A 35 -8.98 -0.07 -15.94
N PHE A 36 -8.57 0.74 -16.89
CA PHE A 36 -9.03 0.62 -18.26
C PHE A 36 -7.95 1.10 -19.24
N ASP A 37 -7.93 0.44 -20.38
CA ASP A 37 -7.07 0.82 -21.50
C ASP A 37 -7.86 1.73 -22.43
N THR A 38 -7.20 2.79 -22.90
CA THR A 38 -7.78 3.77 -23.82
C THR A 38 -6.72 4.38 -24.71
N THR A 39 -7.15 5.21 -25.68
CA THR A 39 -6.27 5.93 -26.59
C THR A 39 -6.39 7.42 -26.35
N VAL A 40 -5.28 8.14 -26.38
CA VAL A 40 -5.27 9.60 -26.36
C VAL A 40 -5.74 10.13 -27.71
N ILE A 41 -6.84 10.88 -27.72
CA ILE A 41 -7.44 11.44 -28.94
C ILE A 41 -7.15 12.92 -29.13
N GLY A 42 -6.57 13.59 -28.13
CA GLY A 42 -6.23 14.99 -28.20
C GLY A 42 -5.57 15.52 -26.95
N SER A 43 -5.07 16.72 -27.02
CA SER A 43 -4.53 17.48 -25.90
C SER A 43 -5.07 18.92 -25.90
N GLY A 44 -5.11 19.58 -24.74
CA GLY A 44 -5.60 20.95 -24.62
C GLY A 44 -5.37 21.52 -23.24
N VAL A 45 -6.04 22.63 -22.95
CA VAL A 45 -6.00 23.30 -21.64
C VAL A 45 -7.41 23.31 -21.06
N PHE A 46 -7.53 22.87 -19.80
CA PHE A 46 -8.78 22.88 -19.04
C PHE A 46 -8.54 23.50 -17.67
N PHE A 47 -9.24 24.58 -17.35
CA PHE A 47 -9.01 25.40 -16.15
C PHE A 47 -7.52 25.77 -15.92
N GLY A 48 -6.82 26.20 -16.99
CA GLY A 48 -5.41 26.60 -16.93
C GLY A 48 -4.40 25.46 -16.79
N LYS A 49 -4.86 24.20 -16.79
CA LYS A 49 -4.00 23.01 -16.70
C LYS A 49 -3.96 22.28 -18.03
N ALA A 50 -2.78 21.85 -18.44
CA ALA A 50 -2.62 21.02 -19.61
C ALA A 50 -3.26 19.65 -19.37
N VAL A 51 -4.07 19.18 -20.33
CA VAL A 51 -4.84 17.94 -20.21
C VAL A 51 -4.79 17.11 -21.49
N LEU A 52 -4.98 15.79 -21.33
CA LEU A 52 -5.19 14.86 -22.43
C LEU A 52 -6.67 14.49 -22.51
N TYR A 53 -7.19 14.44 -23.71
CA TYR A 53 -8.51 13.89 -24.02
C TYR A 53 -8.38 12.42 -24.37
N LEU A 54 -9.15 11.58 -23.68
CA LEU A 54 -9.11 10.14 -23.83
C LEU A 54 -10.34 9.65 -24.59
N LYS A 55 -10.16 8.63 -25.43
CA LYS A 55 -11.27 7.95 -26.06
C LYS A 55 -12.13 7.30 -24.98
N HIS A 56 -13.45 7.45 -25.08
CA HIS A 56 -14.38 6.79 -24.17
C HIS A 56 -14.26 5.26 -24.30
N THR A 57 -14.34 4.55 -23.18
CA THR A 57 -14.38 3.09 -23.11
C THR A 57 -15.46 2.66 -22.12
N GLU A 58 -16.19 1.62 -22.46
CA GLU A 58 -17.15 0.96 -21.56
C GLU A 58 -16.51 -0.18 -20.77
N LYS A 59 -15.29 -0.58 -21.16
CA LYS A 59 -14.55 -1.67 -20.52
C LYS A 59 -13.76 -1.14 -19.34
N LEU A 60 -14.36 -1.15 -18.16
CA LEU A 60 -13.68 -0.90 -16.90
C LEU A 60 -13.48 -2.21 -16.14
N LEU A 61 -12.23 -2.52 -15.81
CA LEU A 61 -11.90 -3.60 -14.90
C LEU A 61 -11.89 -3.05 -13.48
N ARG A 62 -12.78 -3.53 -12.63
CA ARG A 62 -12.75 -3.24 -11.20
C ARG A 62 -11.76 -4.20 -10.53
N THR A 63 -10.78 -3.68 -9.82
CA THR A 63 -9.81 -4.50 -9.12
C THR A 63 -9.80 -4.14 -7.64
N GLN A 64 -9.98 -5.13 -6.79
CA GLN A 64 -9.82 -4.99 -5.35
C GLN A 64 -8.50 -5.62 -4.94
N LYS A 65 -7.43 -4.80 -4.87
CA LYS A 65 -6.09 -5.27 -4.48
C LYS A 65 -6.05 -5.72 -3.01
N ARG A 66 -6.90 -5.14 -2.15
CA ARG A 66 -6.90 -5.43 -0.72
C ARG A 66 -7.94 -6.49 -0.40
N ARG A 67 -7.49 -7.67 0.05
CA ARG A 67 -8.37 -8.73 0.57
C ARG A 67 -8.91 -8.39 1.95
N ALA A 68 -8.21 -7.54 2.71
CA ALA A 68 -8.56 -7.15 4.06
C ALA A 68 -9.07 -5.70 4.12
N ILE A 69 -10.14 -5.49 4.87
CA ILE A 69 -10.62 -4.15 5.18
C ILE A 69 -9.63 -3.48 6.11
N ARG A 70 -9.29 -2.22 5.82
CA ARG A 70 -8.44 -1.40 6.66
C ARG A 70 -9.22 -0.20 7.16
N THR A 71 -9.04 0.12 8.43
CA THR A 71 -9.58 1.34 9.00
C THR A 71 -8.48 2.21 9.56
N LYS A 72 -8.63 3.52 9.40
CA LYS A 72 -7.74 4.49 10.05
C LYS A 72 -8.01 4.49 11.54
N CYS A 73 -6.95 4.51 12.32
CA CYS A 73 -7.03 4.54 13.77
C CYS A 73 -5.82 5.29 14.35
N ASN A 74 -5.80 5.46 15.68
CA ASN A 74 -4.67 5.99 16.42
C ASN A 74 -4.50 5.13 17.68
N ILE A 75 -3.89 3.95 17.51
CA ILE A 75 -3.72 3.00 18.61
C ILE A 75 -2.24 2.93 18.98
N TYR A 76 -1.93 3.19 20.26
CA TYR A 76 -0.56 2.99 20.75
C TYR A 76 -0.27 1.50 20.89
N ALA A 77 0.92 1.11 20.44
CA ALA A 77 1.39 -0.26 20.48
C ALA A 77 2.87 -0.34 20.89
N SER A 78 3.30 -1.57 21.19
CA SER A 78 4.70 -1.90 21.45
C SER A 78 5.17 -2.92 20.43
N LEU A 79 6.33 -2.67 19.82
CA LEU A 79 6.98 -3.56 18.88
C LEU A 79 8.16 -4.27 19.55
N PHE A 80 8.31 -5.55 19.26
CA PHE A 80 9.39 -6.41 19.74
C PHE A 80 10.04 -7.11 18.55
N ILE A 81 11.36 -6.99 18.41
CA ILE A 81 12.10 -7.67 17.36
C ILE A 81 12.21 -9.14 17.71
N ILE A 82 11.79 -10.01 16.79
CA ILE A 82 11.90 -11.46 16.94
C ILE A 82 13.29 -11.87 16.45
N LYS A 83 14.09 -12.43 17.37
CA LYS A 83 15.45 -12.93 17.10
C LYS A 83 15.52 -14.46 17.18
N ASP A 84 14.54 -15.09 17.81
CA ASP A 84 14.53 -16.50 18.10
C ASP A 84 14.11 -17.30 16.86
N LYS A 85 14.74 -18.45 16.64
CA LYS A 85 14.38 -19.37 15.56
C LYS A 85 13.04 -20.09 15.83
N VAL A 86 12.68 -20.24 17.10
CA VAL A 86 11.41 -20.83 17.53
C VAL A 86 10.58 -19.73 18.18
N ILE A 87 9.43 -19.44 17.60
CA ILE A 87 8.55 -18.36 18.05
C ILE A 87 7.47 -18.96 18.97
N ASP A 88 7.40 -18.46 20.20
CA ASP A 88 6.26 -18.71 21.07
C ASP A 88 5.19 -17.64 20.81
N TYR A 89 4.15 -18.04 20.09
CA TYR A 89 3.05 -17.16 19.69
C TYR A 89 2.15 -16.74 20.87
N ASN A 90 2.18 -17.46 21.99
CA ASN A 90 1.36 -17.18 23.18
C ASN A 90 2.07 -16.27 24.19
N ARG A 91 3.36 -16.07 24.04
CA ARG A 91 4.14 -15.28 24.99
C ARG A 91 3.73 -13.82 24.96
N VAL A 92 3.31 -13.30 26.10
CA VAL A 92 3.08 -11.87 26.33
C VAL A 92 4.38 -11.23 26.82
N GLU A 93 4.85 -10.20 26.14
CA GLU A 93 6.02 -9.44 26.59
C GLU A 93 5.63 -8.49 27.71
N THR A 94 6.34 -8.56 28.81
CA THR A 94 6.16 -7.69 29.99
C THR A 94 7.18 -6.56 30.04
N GLN A 95 8.27 -6.68 29.26
CA GLN A 95 9.27 -5.63 29.12
C GLN A 95 8.81 -4.53 28.17
N SER A 96 9.43 -3.35 28.27
CA SER A 96 9.14 -2.24 27.36
C SER A 96 9.66 -2.55 25.96
N GLY A 97 8.77 -2.61 24.99
CA GLY A 97 9.10 -2.66 23.57
C GLY A 97 9.31 -1.27 22.95
N TYR A 98 9.59 -1.23 21.66
CA TYR A 98 9.62 0.03 20.89
C TYR A 98 8.20 0.60 20.80
N ARG A 99 8.01 1.79 21.34
CA ARG A 99 6.70 2.48 21.26
C ARG A 99 6.40 2.89 19.84
N CYS A 100 5.18 2.66 19.40
CA CYS A 100 4.71 3.02 18.08
C CYS A 100 3.24 3.43 18.08
N LEU A 101 2.80 4.01 16.98
CA LEU A 101 1.41 4.37 16.73
C LEU A 101 0.91 3.62 15.50
N ILE A 102 -0.15 2.85 15.64
CA ILE A 102 -0.87 2.23 14.51
C ILE A 102 -1.75 3.31 13.90
N GLU A 103 -1.52 3.64 12.62
CA GLU A 103 -2.27 4.66 11.86
C GLU A 103 -3.43 4.06 11.06
N ASP A 104 -3.26 2.83 10.57
CA ASP A 104 -4.35 2.00 10.04
C ASP A 104 -4.14 0.53 10.42
N ILE A 105 -5.23 -0.22 10.46
CA ILE A 105 -5.21 -1.62 10.86
C ILE A 105 -6.22 -2.46 10.06
N SER A 106 -5.85 -3.70 9.81
CA SER A 106 -6.71 -4.80 9.35
C SER A 106 -6.29 -6.11 10.03
N GLU A 107 -7.03 -7.16 9.82
CA GLU A 107 -6.67 -8.50 10.29
C GLU A 107 -5.42 -9.08 9.62
N SER A 108 -4.99 -8.51 8.48
CA SER A 108 -3.82 -8.95 7.71
C SER A 108 -2.60 -8.06 7.89
N GLY A 109 -2.70 -6.96 8.64
CA GLY A 109 -1.56 -6.07 8.86
C GLY A 109 -1.93 -4.67 9.30
N ALA A 110 -0.92 -3.81 9.38
CA ALA A 110 -1.08 -2.45 9.86
C ALA A 110 -0.06 -1.49 9.23
N MET A 111 -0.40 -0.21 9.16
CA MET A 111 0.55 0.87 8.99
C MET A 111 0.96 1.38 10.37
N VAL A 112 2.25 1.36 10.65
CA VAL A 112 2.80 1.68 11.98
C VAL A 112 3.81 2.80 11.89
N ARG A 113 3.63 3.86 12.67
CA ARG A 113 4.59 4.96 12.79
C ARG A 113 5.49 4.78 14.01
N ILE A 114 6.80 4.93 13.78
CA ILE A 114 7.85 4.88 14.82
C ILE A 114 8.73 6.12 14.74
N GLY A 115 9.43 6.45 15.82
CA GLY A 115 10.59 7.38 15.81
C GLY A 115 11.80 6.70 15.21
N GLY A 116 12.64 7.49 14.51
CA GLY A 116 13.86 7.01 13.87
C GLY A 116 13.67 6.25 12.59
N LYS A 117 14.77 5.72 12.07
CA LYS A 117 14.81 4.99 10.79
C LYS A 117 14.42 3.52 10.99
N GLY A 118 13.33 3.10 10.37
CA GLY A 118 12.90 1.70 10.33
C GLY A 118 13.79 0.84 9.43
N VAL A 119 13.64 -0.49 9.59
CA VAL A 119 14.37 -1.49 8.79
C VAL A 119 13.35 -2.42 8.12
N PRO A 120 13.41 -2.62 6.80
CA PRO A 120 12.53 -3.56 6.12
C PRO A 120 12.97 -5.02 6.36
N ASN A 121 12.07 -5.95 6.08
CA ASN A 121 12.27 -7.40 6.16
C ASN A 121 12.61 -7.95 7.55
N ILE A 122 12.37 -7.17 8.62
CA ILE A 122 12.51 -7.68 9.98
C ILE A 122 11.20 -8.31 10.47
N GLN A 123 11.34 -9.36 11.27
CA GLN A 123 10.21 -10.00 11.95
C GLN A 123 9.94 -9.28 13.27
N LEU A 124 8.69 -8.92 13.47
CA LEU A 124 8.24 -8.19 14.64
C LEU A 124 7.04 -8.88 15.29
N LYS A 125 6.98 -8.80 16.61
CA LYS A 125 5.76 -8.97 17.37
C LYS A 125 5.24 -7.61 17.79
N MET A 126 3.96 -7.35 17.53
CA MET A 126 3.25 -6.13 17.90
C MET A 126 2.21 -6.44 18.96
N GLN A 127 2.25 -5.73 20.07
CA GLN A 127 1.28 -5.83 21.18
C GLN A 127 0.55 -4.51 21.38
N PHE A 128 -0.76 -4.56 21.44
CA PHE A 128 -1.62 -3.38 21.65
C PHE A 128 -2.96 -3.79 22.25
N THR A 129 -3.79 -2.81 22.59
CA THR A 129 -5.10 -3.05 23.20
C THR A 129 -6.20 -2.43 22.35
N ILE A 130 -7.23 -3.21 22.05
CA ILE A 130 -8.47 -2.75 21.43
C ILE A 130 -9.62 -3.02 22.41
N GLU A 131 -10.40 -2.00 22.77
CA GLU A 131 -11.56 -2.14 23.66
C GLU A 131 -11.23 -2.89 24.95
N GLY A 132 -10.05 -2.63 25.54
CA GLY A 132 -9.58 -3.27 26.77
C GLY A 132 -9.03 -4.70 26.60
N LYS A 133 -9.01 -5.25 25.40
CA LYS A 133 -8.50 -6.60 25.12
C LYS A 133 -7.13 -6.54 24.49
N LEU A 134 -6.20 -7.34 24.98
CA LEU A 134 -4.85 -7.47 24.44
C LEU A 134 -4.90 -8.18 23.08
N ILE A 135 -4.22 -7.57 22.10
CA ILE A 135 -4.00 -8.12 20.76
C ILE A 135 -2.51 -8.33 20.56
N ILE A 136 -2.16 -9.46 20.00
CA ILE A 136 -0.78 -9.80 19.64
C ILE A 136 -0.76 -10.22 18.16
N MET A 137 0.02 -9.52 17.36
CA MET A 137 0.25 -9.84 15.96
C MET A 137 1.72 -10.14 15.74
N PHE A 138 2.02 -11.20 15.01
CA PHE A 138 3.35 -11.52 14.53
C PHE A 138 3.42 -11.28 13.04
N GLY A 139 4.49 -10.65 12.56
CA GLY A 139 4.57 -10.32 11.16
C GLY A 139 5.93 -9.80 10.72
N ILE A 140 5.95 -9.28 9.49
CA ILE A 140 7.15 -8.80 8.81
C ILE A 140 6.93 -7.37 8.35
N VAL A 141 7.94 -6.53 8.50
CA VAL A 141 7.97 -5.20 7.88
C VAL A 141 8.28 -5.36 6.40
N ARG A 142 7.33 -5.08 5.52
CA ARG A 142 7.52 -5.21 4.07
C ARG A 142 8.22 -4.01 3.47
N THR A 143 7.75 -2.82 3.79
CA THR A 143 8.34 -1.56 3.32
C THR A 143 8.46 -0.54 4.44
N VAL A 144 9.36 0.40 4.28
CA VAL A 144 9.63 1.49 5.22
C VAL A 144 9.64 2.80 4.45
N GLU A 145 8.78 3.73 4.85
CA GLU A 145 8.80 5.11 4.38
C GLU A 145 9.44 5.98 5.46
N TYR A 146 10.68 6.42 5.25
CA TYR A 146 11.38 7.27 6.20
C TYR A 146 11.27 8.75 5.82
N ASN A 147 10.85 9.58 6.76
CA ASN A 147 10.86 11.03 6.64
C ASN A 147 11.96 11.61 7.51
N SER A 148 13.03 12.13 6.85
CA SER A 148 14.19 12.70 7.51
C SER A 148 13.90 14.00 8.26
N ASP A 149 12.89 14.78 7.82
CA ASP A 149 12.59 16.10 8.36
C ASP A 149 12.06 16.04 9.79
N ILE A 150 11.36 14.94 10.10
CA ILE A 150 10.76 14.70 11.43
C ILE A 150 11.33 13.48 12.13
N ASP A 151 12.36 12.84 11.54
CA ASP A 151 13.00 11.61 12.04
C ASP A 151 12.00 10.53 12.43
N GLN A 152 11.11 10.20 11.51
CA GLN A 152 10.06 9.18 11.71
C GLN A 152 9.97 8.24 10.51
N SER A 153 9.60 6.99 10.77
CA SER A 153 9.29 6.01 9.75
C SER A 153 7.86 5.52 9.84
N ARG A 154 7.24 5.29 8.69
CA ARG A 154 6.04 4.47 8.53
C ARG A 154 6.45 3.08 8.08
N LEU A 155 6.04 2.09 8.84
CA LEU A 155 6.30 0.68 8.58
C LEU A 155 5.03 0.05 8.03
N HIS A 156 5.12 -0.59 6.87
CA HIS A 156 4.08 -1.46 6.35
C HIS A 156 4.28 -2.85 6.97
N PHE A 157 3.51 -3.13 8.00
CA PHE A 157 3.55 -4.39 8.74
C PHE A 157 2.54 -5.37 8.16
N GLU A 158 3.02 -6.52 7.67
CA GLU A 158 2.19 -7.64 7.24
C GLU A 158 2.09 -8.67 8.35
N CYS A 159 0.88 -9.02 8.74
CA CYS A 159 0.62 -10.04 9.74
C CYS A 159 0.80 -11.44 9.14
N VAL A 160 1.70 -12.23 9.74
CA VAL A 160 1.94 -13.63 9.37
C VAL A 160 1.18 -14.58 10.30
N HIS A 161 1.04 -14.19 11.57
CA HIS A 161 0.31 -14.98 12.55
C HIS A 161 -0.45 -14.10 13.54
N ILE A 162 -1.69 -14.48 13.80
CA ILE A 162 -2.56 -13.92 14.83
C ILE A 162 -3.53 -14.98 15.29
N GLU A 163 -3.77 -15.05 16.59
CA GLU A 163 -4.77 -15.94 17.18
C GLU A 163 -6.19 -15.65 16.65
N PRO A 164 -7.01 -16.67 16.31
CA PRO A 164 -8.34 -16.47 15.72
C PRO A 164 -9.26 -15.53 16.51
N GLN A 165 -9.20 -15.60 17.85
CA GLN A 165 -10.01 -14.72 18.70
C GLN A 165 -9.57 -13.27 18.59
N MET A 166 -8.26 -12.99 18.53
CA MET A 166 -7.70 -11.65 18.36
C MET A 166 -7.99 -11.13 16.96
N LYS A 167 -7.92 -11.97 15.94
CA LYS A 167 -8.32 -11.64 14.56
C LYS A 167 -9.77 -11.18 14.51
N ASN A 168 -10.69 -11.91 15.13
CA ASN A 168 -12.11 -11.56 15.19
C ASN A 168 -12.35 -10.23 15.93
N GLN A 169 -11.57 -9.92 16.96
CA GLN A 169 -11.63 -8.63 17.65
C GLN A 169 -11.24 -7.47 16.74
N ILE A 170 -10.17 -7.64 15.94
CA ILE A 170 -9.78 -6.63 14.94
C ILE A 170 -10.88 -6.46 13.88
N LEU A 171 -11.42 -7.55 13.35
CA LEU A 171 -12.51 -7.49 12.36
C LEU A 171 -13.73 -6.76 12.92
N SER A 172 -14.15 -7.06 14.14
CA SER A 172 -15.26 -6.35 14.80
C SER A 172 -14.98 -4.86 14.98
N PHE A 173 -13.78 -4.52 15.43
CA PHE A 173 -13.35 -3.14 15.59
C PHE A 173 -13.35 -2.39 14.26
N VAL A 174 -12.74 -2.96 13.21
CA VAL A 174 -12.69 -2.38 11.87
C VAL A 174 -14.10 -2.17 11.33
N TYR A 175 -14.97 -3.18 11.43
CA TYR A 175 -16.34 -3.11 10.97
C TYR A 175 -17.15 -2.03 11.71
N ASN A 176 -16.96 -1.88 13.02
CA ASN A 176 -17.67 -0.89 13.83
C ASN A 176 -17.29 0.56 13.51
N ILE A 177 -16.03 0.82 13.09
CA ILE A 177 -15.55 2.15 12.72
C ILE A 177 -15.91 2.53 11.29
N MET A 178 -16.13 1.56 10.41
CA MET A 178 -16.50 1.84 9.01
C MET A 178 -17.78 2.66 8.93
N SER A 179 -17.80 3.60 7.98
CA SER A 179 -19.03 4.31 7.64
C SER A 179 -20.08 3.36 7.04
N PRO A 180 -21.38 3.69 7.13
CA PRO A 180 -22.42 2.87 6.51
C PRO A 180 -22.22 2.67 4.98
N GLU A 181 -21.65 3.67 4.32
CA GLU A 181 -21.35 3.62 2.88
C GLU A 181 -20.22 2.66 2.56
N GLU A 182 -19.14 2.67 3.35
CA GLU A 182 -18.04 1.73 3.22
C GLU A 182 -18.47 0.28 3.50
N ARG A 183 -19.30 0.05 4.53
CA ARG A 183 -19.88 -1.27 4.82
C ARG A 183 -20.69 -1.79 3.64
N LYS A 184 -21.58 -0.96 3.11
CA LYS A 184 -22.40 -1.32 1.97
C LYS A 184 -21.56 -1.62 0.71
N ALA A 185 -20.51 -0.84 0.46
CA ALA A 185 -19.60 -1.09 -0.65
C ALA A 185 -18.87 -2.42 -0.49
N TYR A 186 -18.44 -2.76 0.72
CA TYR A 186 -17.79 -4.03 1.02
C TYR A 186 -18.73 -5.24 0.85
N GLU A 187 -19.96 -5.13 1.33
CA GLU A 187 -20.99 -6.20 1.21
C GLU A 187 -21.38 -6.46 -0.22
N LEU A 188 -21.49 -5.40 -1.04
CA LEU A 188 -21.89 -5.52 -2.44
C LEU A 188 -20.75 -6.03 -3.35
N PHE A 189 -19.51 -5.80 -2.94
CA PHE A 189 -18.34 -6.10 -3.76
C PHE A 189 -17.24 -6.76 -2.91
N PRO A 190 -17.43 -8.01 -2.48
CA PRO A 190 -16.39 -8.74 -1.80
C PRO A 190 -15.14 -8.85 -2.69
N ALA A 191 -13.95 -8.95 -2.08
CA ALA A 191 -12.72 -9.15 -2.83
C ALA A 191 -12.80 -10.46 -3.61
N ASP A 192 -12.66 -10.40 -4.94
CA ASP A 192 -12.65 -11.59 -5.78
C ASP A 192 -11.40 -12.43 -5.47
N GLU A 193 -11.60 -13.70 -5.11
CA GLU A 193 -10.51 -14.63 -4.80
C GLU A 193 -9.73 -15.06 -6.05
N ASP A 194 -10.33 -14.94 -7.26
CA ASP A 194 -9.80 -15.47 -8.51
C ASP A 194 -9.89 -14.46 -9.67
N SER A 195 -9.02 -13.46 -9.73
CA SER A 195 -8.85 -12.76 -10.99
C SER A 195 -7.45 -12.96 -11.57
N GLU A 196 -7.29 -13.97 -12.44
CA GLU A 196 -6.12 -14.13 -13.33
C GLU A 196 -5.80 -12.84 -14.12
N THR A 197 -6.78 -11.97 -14.28
CA THR A 197 -6.66 -10.67 -14.94
C THR A 197 -5.94 -9.64 -14.09
N ALA A 198 -6.02 -9.70 -12.77
CA ALA A 198 -5.29 -8.80 -11.86
C ALA A 198 -3.79 -9.07 -11.89
N ALA A 199 -3.37 -10.33 -12.00
CA ALA A 199 -1.96 -10.74 -12.07
C ALA A 199 -1.24 -10.17 -13.32
N LYS A 200 -1.94 -9.97 -14.42
CA LYS A 200 -1.36 -9.40 -15.65
C LYS A 200 -0.93 -7.94 -15.46
N TYR A 201 -1.60 -7.19 -14.58
CA TYR A 201 -1.31 -5.78 -14.34
C TYR A 201 -0.44 -5.53 -13.10
N GLU A 202 -0.30 -6.51 -12.20
CA GLU A 202 0.60 -6.41 -11.04
C GLU A 202 2.08 -6.37 -11.44
N ASN A 203 2.46 -7.13 -12.47
CA ASN A 203 3.83 -7.19 -12.99
C ASN A 203 4.31 -5.88 -13.64
N PHE A 204 3.42 -4.97 -14.02
CA PHE A 204 3.78 -3.67 -14.61
C PHE A 204 4.02 -2.58 -13.55
N ALA A 205 3.42 -2.69 -12.36
CA ALA A 205 3.60 -1.69 -11.30
C ALA A 205 4.88 -1.90 -10.48
N ASP A 206 5.36 -3.14 -10.40
CA ASP A 206 6.59 -3.50 -9.66
C ASP A 206 7.86 -3.50 -10.56
N GLY A 207 7.70 -3.25 -11.86
CA GLY A 207 8.78 -3.26 -12.87
C GLY A 207 9.56 -1.96 -13.01
N GLU A 208 9.07 -0.83 -12.49
CA GLU A 208 9.73 0.48 -12.66
C GLU A 208 10.82 0.79 -11.62
N GLU A 209 11.01 -0.03 -10.58
CA GLU A 209 12.08 0.20 -9.59
C GLU A 209 13.39 -0.57 -9.88
N LYS A 210 13.53 -1.30 -10.98
CA LYS A 210 14.72 -2.13 -11.28
C LYS A 210 15.51 -1.75 -12.54
N ALA A 211 15.34 -0.58 -13.08
CA ALA A 211 16.12 -0.13 -14.21
C ALA A 211 16.91 1.14 -13.85
N GLU A 212 18.00 1.00 -13.09
CA GLU A 212 19.19 1.86 -13.12
C GLU A 212 20.21 1.42 -12.06
N SER A 213 20.91 0.35 -12.35
CA SER A 213 22.29 0.14 -11.92
C SER A 213 23.03 -0.61 -13.04
N GLY A 214 23.24 0.10 -14.14
CA GLY A 214 24.12 -0.34 -15.22
C GLY A 214 25.55 0.00 -14.87
N ASP A 215 26.38 -1.03 -14.72
CA ASP A 215 27.83 -0.98 -14.55
C ASP A 215 28.48 -0.09 -15.61
N ILE A 216 29.26 0.87 -15.15
CA ILE A 216 30.25 1.54 -15.99
C ILE A 216 31.54 0.74 -15.88
N ASP A 217 31.76 -0.14 -16.82
CA ASP A 217 33.07 -0.79 -17.02
C ASP A 217 34.07 0.25 -17.54
N ASP A 218 35.03 0.59 -16.69
CA ASP A 218 36.25 1.32 -17.05
C ASP A 218 37.17 0.40 -17.89
N GLU A 219 37.10 0.49 -19.20
CA GLU A 219 38.17 -0.02 -20.05
C GLU A 219 39.39 0.89 -19.97
N LYS A 220 40.39 0.44 -19.22
CA LYS A 220 41.77 0.92 -19.37
C LYS A 220 42.36 0.38 -20.66
N SER A 221 42.60 1.22 -21.64
CA SER A 221 43.51 0.93 -22.74
C SER A 221 44.90 1.43 -22.41
N GLU A 222 45.83 0.51 -22.34
CA GLU A 222 47.28 0.75 -22.43
C GLU A 222 47.66 1.18 -23.85
N ALA A 223 48.39 2.26 -23.96
CA ALA A 223 49.49 2.46 -24.91
C ALA A 223 50.27 3.74 -24.51
#